data_ed630361ba1691fa5166de2fda8720c4
#
_entry.id   ed630361ba1691fa5166de2fda8720c4
#
_cell.length_a   1.000
_cell.length_b   1.000
_cell.length_c   1.000
_cell.angle_alpha   90.00
_cell.angle_beta   90.00
_cell.angle_gamma   90.00
#
_symmetry.space_group_name_H-M   'P 1'
#
loop_
_entity.id
_entity.type
_entity.pdbx_description
1 polymer ?
#
loop_
_entity_poly.entity_id
_entity_poly.type
_entity_poly.pdbx_seq_one_letter_code
_entity_poly.pdbx_strand_id
1 'polypeptide(L)'
;MKQKLIFLITICLLPLAMSALTTKELAISINLAGKQRMLTQKMTKEALLVKSGIEKKQNLEKLKKTRDLFDKTLKGLIQSDKSLKLKACKDEKVQKQLQRVLKLWKEFDSNIQKVIAANATDKVYQDIEKQNLILLKEMNKAVRLYVSQSKQKTSKRAQAINLSGKERMLTQKMAKDLLLISQKIDSKKNKQDLKKTANLFEKILHGLQKGDQKLGLEGTKLPAIQKQLHKGEKLWKEIHPMFKRALKDKKVLHQTINQLDTLLVEMNKAVKKFEKSIAREKRALQLSALVNQFMQKKNIENHIINLAGKQRMLTQKICKQALLVSLNIDKAENKEGLQKSYKLYDKTLNGFVNGDKTLNLPASKNPKIISYVKVIRKEWQPFVKSVKKVISSNKKESSSLSYIVSCNESLLKKSNQLVQLFKKSGAKKSFLEKARLNIVDIAGRQRMLTQKMTKEKLLILAKVNIKDNSKKLHKSISMFDNSLKALIGGDKSLKIPKPSNINIKKQLKKVEGLWERLKPIYLKDQINKQELQTIVKENPILLKEMNKAVHLSEIAIDY
;
A
#
# COMPACT_ATOMS: atom_id res chain seq x y z
N MET A 1 4.54 24.38 -65.09
CA MET A 1 3.38 24.20 -64.20
C MET A 1 3.88 23.97 -62.79
N LYS A 2 3.74 24.99 -61.94
CA LYS A 2 4.18 24.94 -60.51
C LYS A 2 2.99 24.52 -59.66
N GLN A 3 3.03 23.30 -59.08
CA GLN A 3 2.07 22.88 -58.06
C GLN A 3 2.48 23.44 -56.69
N LYS A 4 1.65 24.31 -56.12
CA LYS A 4 1.76 24.82 -54.76
C LYS A 4 1.18 23.76 -53.82
N LEU A 5 2.03 23.18 -52.96
CA LEU A 5 1.65 22.30 -51.85
C LEU A 5 1.18 23.18 -50.69
N ILE A 6 -0.13 23.18 -50.42
CA ILE A 6 -0.72 23.87 -49.28
C ILE A 6 -0.62 22.90 -48.07
N PHE A 7 0.27 23.24 -47.11
CA PHE A 7 0.37 22.55 -45.83
C PHE A 7 -0.76 23.07 -44.93
N LEU A 8 -1.80 22.25 -44.73
CA LEU A 8 -2.87 22.53 -43.79
C LEU A 8 -2.35 22.16 -42.39
N ILE A 9 -1.93 23.16 -41.60
CA ILE A 9 -1.60 22.99 -40.19
C ILE A 9 -2.93 22.85 -39.41
N THR A 10 -3.33 21.63 -39.13
CA THR A 10 -4.43 21.35 -38.23
C THR A 10 -3.91 21.59 -36.80
N ILE A 11 -4.15 22.78 -36.26
CA ILE A 11 -3.94 23.08 -34.85
C ILE A 11 -4.97 22.24 -34.07
N CYS A 12 -4.55 21.08 -33.55
CA CYS A 12 -5.28 20.36 -32.52
C CYS A 12 -5.36 21.25 -31.28
N LEU A 13 -6.46 21.96 -31.11
CA LEU A 13 -6.89 22.52 -29.83
C LEU A 13 -7.17 21.34 -28.88
N LEU A 14 -6.12 20.84 -28.24
CA LEU A 14 -6.26 20.02 -27.03
C LEU A 14 -7.02 20.88 -26.01
N PRO A 15 -8.21 20.47 -25.53
CA PRO A 15 -8.83 21.16 -24.42
C PRO A 15 -7.84 21.10 -23.26
N LEU A 16 -7.34 22.27 -22.83
CA LEU A 16 -6.61 22.40 -21.57
C LEU A 16 -7.50 21.78 -20.50
N ALA A 17 -7.21 20.57 -20.12
CA ALA A 17 -7.88 19.89 -19.01
C ALA A 17 -7.74 20.81 -17.80
N MET A 18 -8.83 21.52 -17.46
CA MET A 18 -8.91 22.44 -16.32
C MET A 18 -8.60 21.63 -15.06
N SER A 19 -7.34 21.68 -14.60
CA SER A 19 -6.88 20.84 -13.51
C SER A 19 -7.63 21.17 -12.23
N ALA A 20 -8.48 20.24 -11.79
CA ALA A 20 -9.15 20.31 -10.50
C ALA A 20 -8.11 20.44 -9.35
N LEU A 21 -8.51 21.06 -8.25
CA LEU A 21 -7.66 21.15 -7.06
C LEU A 21 -7.22 19.75 -6.62
N THR A 22 -5.94 19.61 -6.30
CA THR A 22 -5.45 18.39 -5.65
C THR A 22 -6.08 18.22 -4.27
N THR A 23 -6.12 17.01 -3.75
CA THR A 23 -6.66 16.73 -2.39
C THR A 23 -6.01 17.61 -1.32
N LYS A 24 -4.71 17.95 -1.47
CA LYS A 24 -3.99 18.83 -0.54
C LYS A 24 -4.42 20.30 -0.71
N GLU A 25 -4.51 20.78 -1.93
CA GLU A 25 -4.97 22.15 -2.23
C GLU A 25 -6.43 22.33 -1.76
N LEU A 26 -7.29 21.33 -2.01
CA LEU A 26 -8.67 21.34 -1.55
C LEU A 26 -8.76 21.38 -0.01
N ALA A 27 -7.96 20.60 0.70
CA ALA A 27 -7.92 20.62 2.17
C ALA A 27 -7.51 21.99 2.71
N ILE A 28 -6.52 22.67 2.09
CA ILE A 28 -6.10 24.03 2.42
C ILE A 28 -7.25 25.01 2.17
N SER A 29 -7.92 24.91 1.01
CA SER A 29 -9.05 25.78 0.66
C SER A 29 -10.23 25.62 1.64
N ILE A 30 -10.59 24.38 2.01
CA ILE A 30 -11.62 24.10 3.02
C ILE A 30 -11.24 24.71 4.38
N ASN A 31 -10.00 24.55 4.83
CA ASN A 31 -9.52 25.11 6.08
C ASN A 31 -9.57 26.65 6.06
N LEU A 32 -9.08 27.31 5.01
CA LEU A 32 -9.00 28.76 4.92
C LEU A 32 -10.36 29.40 4.65
N ALA A 33 -11.21 28.80 3.83
CA ALA A 33 -12.61 29.21 3.70
C ALA A 33 -13.38 29.03 5.02
N GLY A 34 -13.10 27.92 5.74
CA GLY A 34 -13.63 27.71 7.09
C GLY A 34 -13.15 28.76 8.10
N LYS A 35 -11.90 29.25 7.95
CA LYS A 35 -11.33 30.32 8.79
C LYS A 35 -12.05 31.65 8.57
N GLN A 36 -12.51 31.95 7.35
CA GLN A 36 -13.30 33.15 7.07
C GLN A 36 -14.57 33.22 7.94
N ARG A 37 -15.26 32.09 8.13
CA ARG A 37 -16.43 32.03 9.05
C ARG A 37 -16.08 32.49 10.48
N MET A 38 -14.93 32.05 10.96
CA MET A 38 -14.43 32.43 12.28
C MET A 38 -14.07 33.92 12.32
N LEU A 39 -13.40 34.43 11.27
CA LEU A 39 -12.98 35.83 11.20
C LEU A 39 -14.18 36.80 11.20
N THR A 40 -15.32 36.46 10.57
CA THR A 40 -16.54 37.28 10.63
C THR A 40 -17.01 37.43 12.07
N GLN A 41 -17.10 36.33 12.83
CA GLN A 41 -17.53 36.40 14.24
C GLN A 41 -16.52 37.14 15.10
N LYS A 42 -15.23 36.94 14.84
CA LYS A 42 -14.13 37.55 15.56
C LYS A 42 -14.09 39.06 15.37
N MET A 43 -14.28 39.58 14.13
CA MET A 43 -14.35 41.02 13.87
C MET A 43 -15.54 41.67 14.61
N THR A 44 -16.72 41.07 14.59
CA THR A 44 -17.87 41.58 15.31
C THR A 44 -17.64 41.58 16.83
N LYS A 45 -17.06 40.52 17.39
CA LYS A 45 -16.65 40.44 18.79
C LYS A 45 -15.67 41.57 19.15
N GLU A 46 -14.63 41.77 18.35
CA GLU A 46 -13.63 42.80 18.57
C GLU A 46 -14.22 44.23 18.49
N ALA A 47 -15.11 44.48 17.52
CA ALA A 47 -15.86 45.73 17.41
C ALA A 47 -16.73 45.99 18.66
N LEU A 48 -17.43 44.98 19.19
CA LEU A 48 -18.23 45.12 20.41
C LEU A 48 -17.38 45.35 21.66
N LEU A 49 -16.16 44.77 21.75
CA LEU A 49 -15.21 45.05 22.81
C LEU A 49 -14.71 46.51 22.76
N VAL A 50 -14.44 47.03 21.54
CA VAL A 50 -14.11 48.45 21.32
C VAL A 50 -15.25 49.35 21.76
N LYS A 51 -16.50 49.02 21.40
CA LYS A 51 -17.70 49.76 21.84
C LYS A 51 -17.83 49.79 23.35
N SER A 52 -17.53 48.68 24.03
CA SER A 52 -17.61 48.59 25.50
C SER A 52 -16.45 49.24 26.23
N GLY A 53 -15.45 49.82 25.55
CA GLY A 53 -14.24 50.36 26.13
C GLY A 53 -13.26 49.31 26.70
N ILE A 54 -13.53 48.02 26.54
CA ILE A 54 -12.73 46.94 27.07
C ILE A 54 -11.44 46.79 26.25
N GLU A 55 -10.29 47.04 26.85
CA GLU A 55 -8.97 47.02 26.19
C GLU A 55 -9.02 47.67 24.79
N LYS A 56 -9.64 48.85 24.70
CA LYS A 56 -10.02 49.51 23.43
C LYS A 56 -8.87 49.55 22.43
N LYS A 57 -7.69 50.01 22.82
CA LYS A 57 -6.50 50.11 21.94
C LYS A 57 -6.09 48.75 21.40
N GLN A 58 -6.01 47.73 22.27
CA GLN A 58 -5.59 46.38 21.89
C GLN A 58 -6.62 45.72 20.97
N ASN A 59 -7.95 45.93 21.23
CA ASN A 59 -8.99 45.36 20.41
C ASN A 59 -9.13 46.06 19.05
N LEU A 60 -8.79 47.36 18.95
CA LEU A 60 -8.66 48.03 17.64
C LEU A 60 -7.53 47.44 16.80
N GLU A 61 -6.36 47.16 17.38
CA GLU A 61 -5.25 46.51 16.67
C GLU A 61 -5.61 45.09 16.27
N LYS A 62 -6.28 44.31 17.13
CA LYS A 62 -6.77 42.98 16.82
C LYS A 62 -7.79 43.03 15.67
N LEU A 63 -8.73 43.96 15.69
CA LEU A 63 -9.75 44.16 14.67
C LEU A 63 -9.12 44.46 13.29
N LYS A 64 -8.14 45.39 13.25
CA LYS A 64 -7.39 45.71 12.05
C LYS A 64 -6.70 44.45 11.46
N LYS A 65 -5.94 43.73 12.29
CA LYS A 65 -5.27 42.47 11.87
C LYS A 65 -6.27 41.39 11.39
N THR A 66 -7.42 41.28 12.06
CA THR A 66 -8.45 40.28 11.70
C THR A 66 -9.11 40.62 10.36
N ARG A 67 -9.41 41.90 10.13
CA ARG A 67 -9.92 42.48 8.89
C ARG A 67 -8.96 42.22 7.72
N ASP A 68 -7.68 42.57 7.86
CA ASP A 68 -6.67 42.42 6.83
C ASP A 68 -6.46 40.95 6.46
N LEU A 69 -6.50 40.04 7.46
CA LEU A 69 -6.41 38.60 7.23
C LEU A 69 -7.63 38.06 6.48
N PHE A 70 -8.82 38.58 6.77
CA PHE A 70 -10.05 38.19 6.05
C PHE A 70 -9.97 38.60 4.57
N ASP A 71 -9.63 39.87 4.32
CA ASP A 71 -9.52 40.43 2.97
C ASP A 71 -8.50 39.68 2.12
N LYS A 72 -7.28 39.51 2.65
CA LYS A 72 -6.20 38.77 2.01
C LYS A 72 -6.63 37.32 1.68
N THR A 73 -7.26 36.64 2.63
CA THR A 73 -7.65 35.24 2.44
C THR A 73 -8.80 35.11 1.43
N LEU A 74 -9.76 36.04 1.44
CA LEU A 74 -10.87 36.02 0.46
C LEU A 74 -10.34 36.26 -0.97
N LYS A 75 -9.47 37.25 -1.15
CA LYS A 75 -8.79 37.50 -2.44
C LYS A 75 -7.99 36.28 -2.89
N GLY A 76 -7.26 35.64 -1.98
CA GLY A 76 -6.51 34.41 -2.29
C GLY A 76 -7.38 33.21 -2.68
N LEU A 77 -8.57 33.07 -2.09
CA LEU A 77 -9.55 32.03 -2.50
C LEU A 77 -10.10 32.27 -3.90
N ILE A 78 -10.24 33.54 -4.32
CA ILE A 78 -10.74 33.94 -5.65
C ILE A 78 -9.65 33.84 -6.71
N GLN A 79 -8.44 34.39 -6.45
CA GLN A 79 -7.40 34.63 -7.46
C GLN A 79 -6.12 33.79 -7.29
N SER A 80 -6.00 33.02 -6.22
CA SER A 80 -4.79 32.35 -5.73
C SER A 80 -3.90 33.26 -4.89
N ASP A 81 -3.16 32.66 -3.93
CA ASP A 81 -2.16 33.33 -3.12
C ASP A 81 -1.05 32.35 -2.73
N LYS A 82 0.18 32.59 -3.20
CA LYS A 82 1.33 31.72 -2.94
C LYS A 82 1.72 31.72 -1.45
N SER A 83 1.61 32.86 -0.76
CA SER A 83 1.96 32.99 0.66
C SER A 83 1.01 32.18 1.57
N LEU A 84 -0.25 32.07 1.18
CA LEU A 84 -1.26 31.24 1.84
C LEU A 84 -1.33 29.81 1.28
N LYS A 85 -0.53 29.49 0.25
CA LYS A 85 -0.57 28.21 -0.49
C LYS A 85 -1.96 27.92 -1.07
N LEU A 86 -2.68 28.98 -1.42
CA LEU A 86 -4.00 28.91 -2.06
C LEU A 86 -3.85 28.84 -3.58
N LYS A 87 -4.63 27.96 -4.17
CA LYS A 87 -4.89 27.92 -5.61
C LYS A 87 -6.37 28.14 -5.82
N ALA A 88 -6.74 29.03 -6.72
CA ALA A 88 -8.12 29.34 -7.04
C ALA A 88 -8.85 28.07 -7.54
N CYS A 89 -10.03 27.81 -7.03
CA CYS A 89 -10.90 26.77 -7.54
C CYS A 89 -11.55 27.25 -8.83
N LYS A 90 -11.44 26.47 -9.90
CA LYS A 90 -12.02 26.81 -11.20
C LYS A 90 -13.49 26.41 -11.33
N ASP A 91 -14.07 25.78 -10.33
CA ASP A 91 -15.50 25.44 -10.32
C ASP A 91 -16.34 26.71 -10.29
N GLU A 92 -17.25 26.85 -11.27
CA GLU A 92 -18.08 28.03 -11.46
C GLU A 92 -18.98 28.33 -10.26
N LYS A 93 -19.55 27.29 -9.63
CA LYS A 93 -20.43 27.44 -8.46
C LYS A 93 -19.66 28.00 -7.27
N VAL A 94 -18.40 27.54 -7.09
CA VAL A 94 -17.50 28.05 -6.04
C VAL A 94 -17.15 29.51 -6.33
N GLN A 95 -16.79 29.85 -7.55
CA GLN A 95 -16.41 31.22 -7.94
C GLN A 95 -17.59 32.18 -7.80
N LYS A 96 -18.78 31.85 -8.32
CA LYS A 96 -20.00 32.66 -8.15
C LYS A 96 -20.30 32.91 -6.65
N GLN A 97 -20.15 31.88 -5.82
CA GLN A 97 -20.37 32.01 -4.38
C GLN A 97 -19.34 32.92 -3.70
N LEU A 98 -18.07 32.85 -4.08
CA LEU A 98 -17.01 33.72 -3.54
C LEU A 98 -17.21 35.17 -3.98
N GLN A 99 -17.65 35.42 -5.22
CA GLN A 99 -17.99 36.79 -5.68
C GLN A 99 -19.16 37.37 -4.88
N ARG A 100 -20.18 36.57 -4.56
CA ARG A 100 -21.27 37.00 -3.67
C ARG A 100 -20.77 37.35 -2.28
N VAL A 101 -19.85 36.56 -1.75
CA VAL A 101 -19.19 36.88 -0.46
C VAL A 101 -18.40 38.17 -0.55
N LEU A 102 -17.66 38.39 -1.65
CA LEU A 102 -16.89 39.61 -1.86
C LEU A 102 -17.76 40.88 -1.87
N LYS A 103 -18.95 40.81 -2.51
CA LYS A 103 -19.90 41.94 -2.50
C LYS A 103 -20.36 42.26 -1.06
N LEU A 104 -20.77 41.27 -0.29
CA LEU A 104 -21.18 41.44 1.10
C LEU A 104 -20.01 41.89 2.00
N TRP A 105 -18.79 41.43 1.70
CA TRP A 105 -17.58 41.83 2.41
C TRP A 105 -17.30 43.31 2.27
N LYS A 106 -17.44 43.90 1.09
CA LYS A 106 -17.19 45.33 0.86
C LYS A 106 -18.07 46.21 1.78
N GLU A 107 -19.34 45.86 1.93
CA GLU A 107 -20.28 46.60 2.81
C GLU A 107 -19.92 46.40 4.29
N PHE A 108 -19.63 45.19 4.72
CA PHE A 108 -19.21 44.87 6.08
C PHE A 108 -17.88 45.53 6.44
N ASP A 109 -16.92 45.50 5.52
CA ASP A 109 -15.60 46.10 5.66
C ASP A 109 -15.67 47.62 5.86
N SER A 110 -16.52 48.31 5.09
CA SER A 110 -16.76 49.74 5.24
C SER A 110 -17.19 50.10 6.68
N ASN A 111 -18.08 49.33 7.28
CA ASN A 111 -18.49 49.53 8.66
C ASN A 111 -17.39 49.19 9.69
N ILE A 112 -16.60 48.15 9.44
CA ILE A 112 -15.44 47.80 10.27
C ILE A 112 -14.38 48.92 10.24
N GLN A 113 -14.16 49.55 9.07
CA GLN A 113 -13.24 50.67 8.93
C GLN A 113 -13.69 51.89 9.73
N LYS A 114 -15.01 52.17 9.79
CA LYS A 114 -15.55 53.25 10.67
C LYS A 114 -15.24 53.00 12.15
N VAL A 115 -15.32 51.72 12.59
CA VAL A 115 -14.93 51.36 13.97
C VAL A 115 -13.43 51.60 14.20
N ILE A 116 -12.60 51.17 13.23
CA ILE A 116 -11.13 51.36 13.32
C ILE A 116 -10.75 52.83 13.34
N ALA A 117 -11.44 53.69 12.57
CA ALA A 117 -11.24 55.12 12.50
C ALA A 117 -11.86 55.91 13.69
N ALA A 118 -12.46 55.21 14.66
CA ALA A 118 -13.20 55.79 15.80
C ALA A 118 -14.43 56.65 15.40
N ASN A 119 -14.97 56.46 14.19
CA ASN A 119 -16.11 57.20 13.63
C ASN A 119 -17.39 56.36 13.61
N ALA A 120 -17.47 55.30 14.42
CA ALA A 120 -18.61 54.40 14.44
C ALA A 120 -19.71 54.91 15.38
N THR A 121 -20.94 55.06 14.82
CA THR A 121 -22.15 55.35 15.57
C THR A 121 -22.83 54.04 16.02
N ASP A 122 -23.82 54.11 16.90
CA ASP A 122 -24.59 52.94 17.31
C ASP A 122 -25.23 52.23 16.11
N LYS A 123 -25.66 52.95 15.08
CA LYS A 123 -26.16 52.43 13.84
C LYS A 123 -25.15 51.54 13.13
N VAL A 124 -23.88 51.93 13.07
CA VAL A 124 -22.76 51.15 12.49
C VAL A 124 -22.61 49.81 13.20
N TYR A 125 -22.68 49.78 14.54
CA TYR A 125 -22.59 48.53 15.31
C TYR A 125 -23.80 47.58 15.05
N GLN A 126 -25.00 48.15 14.92
CA GLN A 126 -26.19 47.36 14.52
C GLN A 126 -26.06 46.80 13.11
N ASP A 127 -25.57 47.56 12.15
CA ASP A 127 -25.33 47.11 10.77
C ASP A 127 -24.27 46.02 10.71
N ILE A 128 -23.16 46.16 11.48
CA ILE A 128 -22.16 45.10 11.62
C ILE A 128 -22.77 43.79 12.11
N GLU A 129 -23.66 43.84 13.11
CA GLU A 129 -24.35 42.63 13.59
C GLU A 129 -25.21 41.97 12.54
N LYS A 130 -26.08 42.75 11.86
CA LYS A 130 -26.95 42.25 10.80
C LYS A 130 -26.18 41.67 9.63
N GLN A 131 -25.18 42.38 9.13
CA GLN A 131 -24.32 41.98 8.02
C GLN A 131 -23.48 40.77 8.37
N ASN A 132 -22.99 40.65 9.61
CA ASN A 132 -22.26 39.50 10.11
C ASN A 132 -23.01 38.16 9.87
N LEU A 133 -24.31 38.11 10.17
CA LEU A 133 -25.13 36.90 10.01
C LEU A 133 -25.24 36.50 8.53
N ILE A 134 -25.42 37.48 7.64
CA ILE A 134 -25.56 37.27 6.20
C ILE A 134 -24.20 36.77 5.63
N LEU A 135 -23.10 37.45 5.96
CA LEU A 135 -21.76 37.11 5.52
C LEU A 135 -21.35 35.70 6.00
N LEU A 136 -21.67 35.35 7.26
CA LEU A 136 -21.45 34.01 7.80
C LEU A 136 -22.23 32.94 7.03
N LYS A 137 -23.53 33.21 6.70
CA LYS A 137 -24.37 32.30 5.94
C LYS A 137 -23.79 32.01 4.54
N GLU A 138 -23.35 33.05 3.85
CA GLU A 138 -22.78 32.89 2.50
C GLU A 138 -21.40 32.23 2.53
N MET A 139 -20.55 32.52 3.54
CA MET A 139 -19.30 31.79 3.75
C MET A 139 -19.53 30.30 4.08
N ASN A 140 -20.58 29.96 4.83
CA ASN A 140 -20.95 28.55 5.06
C ASN A 140 -21.31 27.83 3.76
N LYS A 141 -21.99 28.51 2.81
CA LYS A 141 -22.28 27.95 1.48
C LYS A 141 -20.98 27.71 0.69
N ALA A 142 -20.07 28.68 0.68
CA ALA A 142 -18.77 28.53 0.01
C ALA A 142 -17.98 27.31 0.54
N VAL A 143 -17.91 27.14 1.87
CA VAL A 143 -17.24 25.97 2.47
C VAL A 143 -17.92 24.65 2.08
N ARG A 144 -19.24 24.59 2.03
CA ARG A 144 -19.97 23.39 1.58
C ARG A 144 -19.64 23.04 0.12
N LEU A 145 -19.58 24.05 -0.76
CA LEU A 145 -19.19 23.85 -2.15
C LEU A 145 -17.76 23.32 -2.28
N TYR A 146 -16.80 23.81 -1.48
CA TYR A 146 -15.45 23.22 -1.42
C TYR A 146 -15.47 21.76 -0.93
N VAL A 147 -16.27 21.45 0.10
CA VAL A 147 -16.39 20.08 0.62
C VAL A 147 -16.99 19.14 -0.43
N SER A 148 -17.99 19.60 -1.22
CA SER A 148 -18.60 18.79 -2.28
C SER A 148 -17.65 18.49 -3.45
N GLN A 149 -16.55 19.25 -3.62
CA GLN A 149 -15.51 18.94 -4.60
C GLN A 149 -14.65 17.73 -4.19
N SER A 150 -14.79 17.22 -2.99
CA SER A 150 -14.02 16.06 -2.53
C SER A 150 -14.56 14.75 -3.11
N LYS A 151 -13.64 13.88 -3.62
CA LYS A 151 -14.01 12.53 -4.07
C LYS A 151 -14.55 11.70 -2.90
N GLN A 152 -15.41 10.74 -3.18
CA GLN A 152 -16.12 9.92 -2.18
C GLN A 152 -15.19 9.33 -1.07
N LYS A 153 -13.99 8.84 -1.43
CA LYS A 153 -13.00 8.33 -0.46
C LYS A 153 -12.38 9.39 0.47
N THR A 154 -12.43 10.68 0.09
CA THR A 154 -11.86 11.80 0.88
C THR A 154 -12.94 12.70 1.50
N SER A 155 -14.23 12.47 1.21
CA SER A 155 -15.33 13.31 1.65
C SER A 155 -15.48 13.38 3.18
N LYS A 156 -15.35 12.25 3.89
CA LYS A 156 -15.44 12.19 5.36
C LYS A 156 -14.31 12.98 6.05
N ARG A 157 -13.12 13.04 5.44
CA ARG A 157 -11.98 13.82 5.94
C ARG A 157 -12.14 15.31 5.64
N ALA A 158 -12.61 15.64 4.45
CA ALA A 158 -12.98 17.02 4.11
C ALA A 158 -14.04 17.53 5.09
N GLN A 159 -15.00 16.69 5.46
CA GLN A 159 -16.00 16.99 6.47
C GLN A 159 -15.39 17.17 7.88
N ALA A 160 -14.42 16.34 8.28
CA ALA A 160 -13.72 16.53 9.55
C ALA A 160 -12.94 17.86 9.61
N ILE A 161 -12.28 18.28 8.51
CA ILE A 161 -11.65 19.62 8.43
C ILE A 161 -12.69 20.73 8.50
N ASN A 162 -13.83 20.59 7.77
CA ASN A 162 -14.90 21.55 7.81
C ASN A 162 -15.48 21.72 9.21
N LEU A 163 -15.78 20.62 9.91
CA LEU A 163 -16.40 20.65 11.23
C LEU A 163 -15.41 21.05 12.31
N SER A 164 -14.18 20.60 12.28
CA SER A 164 -13.14 21.13 13.19
C SER A 164 -12.87 22.62 12.96
N GLY A 165 -12.98 23.08 11.69
CA GLY A 165 -12.96 24.52 11.36
C GLY A 165 -14.18 25.27 11.87
N LYS A 166 -15.34 24.60 11.96
CA LYS A 166 -16.56 25.18 12.51
C LYS A 166 -16.45 25.40 14.03
N GLU A 167 -15.75 24.51 14.75
CA GLU A 167 -15.46 24.69 16.18
C GLU A 167 -14.80 26.06 16.46
N ARG A 168 -13.80 26.46 15.64
CA ARG A 168 -13.18 27.78 15.77
C ARG A 168 -14.18 28.93 15.64
N MET A 169 -15.12 28.81 14.73
CA MET A 169 -16.16 29.81 14.53
C MET A 169 -17.14 29.85 15.72
N LEU A 170 -17.49 28.67 16.27
CA LEU A 170 -18.40 28.59 17.39
C LEU A 170 -17.81 29.23 18.65
N THR A 171 -16.49 29.11 18.93
CA THR A 171 -15.86 29.82 20.06
C THR A 171 -16.03 31.32 19.96
N GLN A 172 -15.79 31.91 18.78
CA GLN A 172 -15.93 33.36 18.59
C GLN A 172 -17.39 33.82 18.57
N LYS A 173 -18.30 32.96 18.04
CA LYS A 173 -19.74 33.22 18.09
C LYS A 173 -20.25 33.25 19.52
N MET A 174 -19.84 32.33 20.39
CA MET A 174 -20.23 32.32 21.80
C MET A 174 -19.74 33.59 22.52
N ALA A 175 -18.48 34.00 22.28
CA ALA A 175 -17.94 35.24 22.84
C ALA A 175 -18.73 36.48 22.36
N LYS A 176 -19.08 36.54 21.08
CA LYS A 176 -19.89 37.61 20.51
C LYS A 176 -21.30 37.61 21.13
N ASP A 177 -21.96 36.46 21.22
CA ASP A 177 -23.32 36.34 21.75
C ASP A 177 -23.36 36.78 23.26
N LEU A 178 -22.35 36.42 24.06
CA LEU A 178 -22.20 36.87 25.44
C LEU A 178 -22.09 38.41 25.54
N LEU A 179 -21.32 39.06 24.64
CA LEU A 179 -21.20 40.53 24.60
C LEU A 179 -22.53 41.19 24.20
N LEU A 180 -23.22 40.68 23.21
CA LEU A 180 -24.55 41.18 22.78
C LEU A 180 -25.56 41.12 23.93
N ILE A 181 -25.61 40.00 24.66
CA ILE A 181 -26.49 39.86 25.83
C ILE A 181 -26.11 40.88 26.94
N SER A 182 -24.80 41.03 27.22
CA SER A 182 -24.34 41.99 28.25
C SER A 182 -24.66 43.43 27.91
N GLN A 183 -24.67 43.75 26.61
CA GLN A 183 -25.05 45.08 26.10
C GLN A 183 -26.56 45.25 25.88
N LYS A 184 -27.38 44.27 26.31
CA LYS A 184 -28.85 44.24 26.16
C LYS A 184 -29.33 44.29 24.71
N ILE A 185 -28.49 43.90 23.75
CA ILE A 185 -28.85 43.84 22.32
C ILE A 185 -29.54 42.49 22.04
N ASP A 186 -30.78 42.49 21.62
CA ASP A 186 -31.58 41.29 21.31
C ASP A 186 -31.38 40.12 22.30
N SER A 187 -31.33 40.46 23.62
CA SER A 187 -30.89 39.56 24.69
C SER A 187 -31.61 38.21 24.69
N LYS A 188 -32.92 38.15 24.40
CA LYS A 188 -33.72 36.89 24.34
C LYS A 188 -33.20 35.98 23.21
N LYS A 189 -33.05 36.53 22.00
CA LYS A 189 -32.56 35.85 20.82
C LYS A 189 -31.10 35.36 21.01
N ASN A 190 -30.22 36.26 21.49
CA ASN A 190 -28.81 35.94 21.69
C ASN A 190 -28.60 34.89 22.79
N LYS A 191 -29.42 34.84 23.85
CA LYS A 191 -29.40 33.72 24.83
C LYS A 191 -29.77 32.40 24.21
N GLN A 192 -30.79 32.35 23.33
CA GLN A 192 -31.16 31.13 22.62
C GLN A 192 -30.05 30.69 21.65
N ASP A 193 -29.47 31.66 20.92
CA ASP A 193 -28.37 31.40 19.98
C ASP A 193 -27.11 30.93 20.69
N LEU A 194 -26.75 31.49 21.84
CA LEU A 194 -25.65 31.03 22.69
C LEU A 194 -25.85 29.58 23.11
N LYS A 195 -27.02 29.20 23.62
CA LYS A 195 -27.37 27.82 24.00
C LYS A 195 -27.24 26.86 22.81
N LYS A 196 -27.80 27.21 21.65
CA LYS A 196 -27.71 26.40 20.41
C LYS A 196 -26.25 26.27 19.96
N THR A 197 -25.45 27.32 20.08
CA THR A 197 -24.04 27.36 19.69
C THR A 197 -23.20 26.46 20.59
N ALA A 198 -23.42 26.52 21.91
CA ALA A 198 -22.76 25.66 22.89
C ALA A 198 -23.05 24.16 22.67
N ASN A 199 -24.32 23.82 22.50
CA ASN A 199 -24.72 22.42 22.22
C ASN A 199 -24.13 21.90 20.91
N LEU A 200 -24.07 22.76 19.87
CA LEU A 200 -23.48 22.39 18.59
C LEU A 200 -21.96 22.19 18.70
N PHE A 201 -21.27 23.03 19.47
CA PHE A 201 -19.84 22.87 19.76
C PHE A 201 -19.58 21.51 20.43
N GLU A 202 -20.27 21.21 21.50
CA GLU A 202 -20.11 19.95 22.24
C GLU A 202 -20.37 18.73 21.34
N LYS A 203 -21.46 18.76 20.55
CA LYS A 203 -21.80 17.72 19.60
C LYS A 203 -20.71 17.48 18.55
N ILE A 204 -20.17 18.55 17.95
CA ILE A 204 -19.13 18.44 16.94
C ILE A 204 -17.84 17.92 17.57
N LEU A 205 -17.45 18.44 18.74
CA LEU A 205 -16.24 17.99 19.45
C LEU A 205 -16.28 16.49 19.75
N HIS A 206 -17.41 16.01 20.29
CA HIS A 206 -17.62 14.58 20.52
C HIS A 206 -17.61 13.77 19.21
N GLY A 207 -18.27 14.26 18.16
CA GLY A 207 -18.27 13.62 16.84
C GLY A 207 -16.88 13.53 16.21
N LEU A 208 -16.03 14.53 16.39
CA LEU A 208 -14.63 14.50 15.93
C LEU A 208 -13.79 13.48 16.70
N GLN A 209 -14.10 13.24 17.98
CA GLN A 209 -13.39 12.25 18.81
C GLN A 209 -13.88 10.83 18.54
N LYS A 210 -15.18 10.58 18.60
CA LYS A 210 -15.79 9.22 18.62
C LYS A 210 -16.53 8.84 17.34
N GLY A 211 -16.89 9.81 16.51
CA GLY A 211 -17.75 9.65 15.34
C GLY A 211 -19.17 10.13 15.60
N ASP A 212 -19.86 10.54 14.53
CA ASP A 212 -21.28 10.88 14.49
C ASP A 212 -21.78 10.73 13.05
N GLN A 213 -22.65 9.77 12.79
CA GLN A 213 -23.19 9.49 11.45
C GLN A 213 -24.00 10.66 10.91
N LYS A 214 -24.79 11.36 11.75
CA LYS A 214 -25.59 12.52 11.34
C LYS A 214 -24.74 13.71 10.91
N LEU A 215 -23.52 13.82 11.47
CA LEU A 215 -22.52 14.81 11.06
C LEU A 215 -21.59 14.33 9.95
N GLY A 216 -21.68 13.07 9.53
CA GLY A 216 -20.76 12.47 8.55
C GLY A 216 -19.35 12.31 9.08
N LEU A 217 -19.16 12.06 10.37
CA LEU A 217 -17.87 11.90 11.05
C LEU A 217 -17.64 10.45 11.46
N GLU A 218 -16.44 9.93 11.19
CA GLU A 218 -15.99 8.58 11.62
C GLU A 218 -15.26 8.58 12.97
N GLY A 219 -15.02 9.77 13.54
CA GLY A 219 -14.09 9.92 14.64
C GLY A 219 -12.63 9.76 14.20
N THR A 220 -11.71 10.26 15.00
CA THR A 220 -10.29 10.14 14.69
C THR A 220 -9.63 9.03 15.51
N LYS A 221 -8.84 8.15 14.84
CA LYS A 221 -7.99 7.16 15.50
C LYS A 221 -6.54 7.63 15.69
N LEU A 222 -6.23 8.86 15.23
CA LEU A 222 -4.87 9.40 15.27
C LEU A 222 -4.56 9.97 16.68
N PRO A 223 -3.59 9.39 17.44
CA PRO A 223 -3.32 9.79 18.83
C PRO A 223 -3.01 11.27 18.98
N ALA A 224 -2.28 11.84 18.01
CA ALA A 224 -1.90 13.26 18.04
C ALA A 224 -3.10 14.21 17.87
N ILE A 225 -4.17 13.78 17.18
CA ILE A 225 -5.41 14.55 17.04
C ILE A 225 -6.28 14.33 18.27
N GLN A 226 -6.42 13.09 18.73
CA GLN A 226 -7.16 12.75 19.97
C GLN A 226 -6.65 13.58 21.15
N LYS A 227 -5.33 13.60 21.38
CA LYS A 227 -4.71 14.41 22.44
C LYS A 227 -5.04 15.89 22.30
N GLN A 228 -5.13 16.40 21.07
CA GLN A 228 -5.44 17.82 20.82
C GLN A 228 -6.92 18.13 21.09
N LEU A 229 -7.84 17.25 20.66
CA LEU A 229 -9.28 17.41 20.93
C LEU A 229 -9.57 17.31 22.43
N HIS A 230 -8.90 16.40 23.13
CA HIS A 230 -9.03 16.29 24.60
C HIS A 230 -8.60 17.54 25.36
N LYS A 231 -7.55 18.25 24.88
CA LYS A 231 -7.20 19.56 25.44
C LYS A 231 -8.31 20.59 25.26
N GLY A 232 -8.95 20.59 24.09
CA GLY A 232 -10.10 21.46 23.83
C GLY A 232 -11.30 21.09 24.71
N GLU A 233 -11.57 19.82 24.91
CA GLU A 233 -12.63 19.31 25.77
C GLU A 233 -12.43 19.73 27.24
N LYS A 234 -11.19 19.63 27.75
CA LYS A 234 -10.86 20.07 29.11
C LYS A 234 -11.17 21.54 29.30
N LEU A 235 -10.67 22.40 28.41
CA LEU A 235 -10.98 23.83 28.43
C LEU A 235 -12.47 24.10 28.32
N TRP A 236 -13.19 23.38 27.47
CA TRP A 236 -14.64 23.55 27.32
C TRP A 236 -15.39 23.25 28.62
N LYS A 237 -15.04 22.18 29.32
CA LYS A 237 -15.62 21.83 30.64
C LYS A 237 -15.41 22.90 31.71
N GLU A 238 -14.31 23.66 31.61
CA GLU A 238 -14.03 24.80 32.51
C GLU A 238 -14.84 26.04 32.09
N ILE A 239 -14.97 26.32 30.79
CA ILE A 239 -15.57 27.55 30.24
C ILE A 239 -17.11 27.50 30.26
N HIS A 240 -17.72 26.40 29.88
CA HIS A 240 -19.17 26.34 29.71
C HIS A 240 -19.99 26.69 30.97
N PRO A 241 -19.60 26.24 32.19
CA PRO A 241 -20.27 26.66 33.44
C PRO A 241 -20.17 28.16 33.74
N MET A 242 -19.14 28.84 33.21
CA MET A 242 -18.97 30.26 33.46
C MET A 242 -20.00 31.14 32.76
N PHE A 243 -20.68 30.65 31.70
CA PHE A 243 -21.63 31.44 30.92
C PHE A 243 -22.73 32.09 31.76
N LYS A 244 -23.31 31.35 32.73
CA LYS A 244 -24.35 31.88 33.62
C LYS A 244 -23.83 33.05 34.48
N ARG A 245 -22.61 32.96 35.00
CA ARG A 245 -21.98 34.00 35.84
C ARG A 245 -21.54 35.20 34.99
N ALA A 246 -21.02 34.94 33.78
CA ALA A 246 -20.58 35.95 32.82
C ALA A 246 -21.71 36.90 32.39
N LEU A 247 -22.97 36.48 32.43
CA LEU A 247 -24.15 37.33 32.12
C LEU A 247 -24.50 38.27 33.27
N LYS A 248 -23.96 38.08 34.50
CA LYS A 248 -24.26 38.86 35.67
C LYS A 248 -23.08 39.72 36.14
N ASP A 249 -21.85 39.29 35.80
CA ASP A 249 -20.62 39.87 36.26
C ASP A 249 -19.69 40.23 35.09
N LYS A 250 -19.34 41.52 34.93
CA LYS A 250 -18.46 42.02 33.85
C LYS A 250 -17.04 41.46 33.94
N LYS A 251 -16.50 41.18 35.13
CA LYS A 251 -15.17 40.61 35.32
C LYS A 251 -15.14 39.16 34.85
N VAL A 252 -16.17 38.38 35.22
CA VAL A 252 -16.33 37.01 34.77
C VAL A 252 -16.60 36.93 33.25
N LEU A 253 -17.34 37.90 32.68
CA LEU A 253 -17.54 38.01 31.25
C LEU A 253 -16.20 38.18 30.52
N HIS A 254 -15.37 39.12 30.96
CA HIS A 254 -14.05 39.32 30.34
C HIS A 254 -13.16 38.06 30.44
N GLN A 255 -13.12 37.43 31.61
CA GLN A 255 -12.40 36.17 31.81
C GLN A 255 -12.91 35.07 30.89
N THR A 256 -14.23 34.92 30.75
CA THR A 256 -14.85 33.90 29.86
C THR A 256 -14.48 34.14 28.40
N ILE A 257 -14.47 35.41 27.95
CA ILE A 257 -14.07 35.74 26.56
C ILE A 257 -12.59 35.38 26.30
N ASN A 258 -11.70 35.68 27.25
CA ASN A 258 -10.27 35.33 27.13
C ASN A 258 -10.05 33.80 27.11
N GLN A 259 -10.82 33.06 27.90
CA GLN A 259 -10.75 31.57 27.84
C GLN A 259 -11.31 31.02 26.53
N LEU A 260 -12.37 31.61 25.95
CA LEU A 260 -12.86 31.25 24.62
C LEU A 260 -11.81 31.53 23.52
N ASP A 261 -10.99 32.61 23.68
CA ASP A 261 -9.86 32.86 22.77
C ASP A 261 -8.74 31.79 22.95
N THR A 262 -8.48 31.34 24.17
CA THR A 262 -7.58 30.21 24.44
C THR A 262 -8.10 28.91 23.79
N LEU A 263 -9.39 28.61 23.92
CA LEU A 263 -10.04 27.48 23.28
C LEU A 263 -9.94 27.57 21.74
N LEU A 264 -10.10 28.79 21.16
CA LEU A 264 -9.86 29.01 19.72
C LEU A 264 -8.46 28.59 19.29
N VAL A 265 -7.43 28.91 20.09
CA VAL A 265 -6.04 28.52 19.79
C VAL A 265 -5.90 26.98 19.73
N GLU A 266 -6.49 26.27 20.68
CA GLU A 266 -6.44 24.80 20.70
C GLU A 266 -7.22 24.19 19.53
N MET A 267 -8.39 24.73 19.17
CA MET A 267 -9.15 24.30 17.99
C MET A 267 -8.40 24.60 16.68
N ASN A 268 -7.65 25.69 16.57
CA ASN A 268 -6.78 25.96 15.43
C ASN A 268 -5.68 24.90 15.28
N LYS A 269 -5.08 24.44 16.40
CA LYS A 269 -4.10 23.34 16.39
C LYS A 269 -4.74 22.03 15.92
N ALA A 270 -5.97 21.74 16.34
CA ALA A 270 -6.70 20.56 15.90
C ALA A 270 -6.94 20.54 14.38
N VAL A 271 -7.45 21.66 13.82
CA VAL A 271 -7.68 21.80 12.36
C VAL A 271 -6.39 21.58 11.56
N LYS A 272 -5.27 22.18 11.98
CA LYS A 272 -3.96 22.00 11.33
C LYS A 272 -3.49 20.55 11.37
N LYS A 273 -3.81 19.81 12.44
CA LYS A 273 -3.47 18.38 12.53
C LYS A 273 -4.34 17.53 11.60
N PHE A 274 -5.64 17.81 11.49
CA PHE A 274 -6.53 17.17 10.50
C PHE A 274 -6.06 17.45 9.07
N GLU A 275 -5.71 18.68 8.72
CA GLU A 275 -5.17 19.05 7.41
C GLU A 275 -3.89 18.27 7.06
N LYS A 276 -2.93 18.20 8.00
CA LYS A 276 -1.67 17.46 7.82
C LYS A 276 -1.87 15.94 7.71
N SER A 277 -2.87 15.38 8.34
CA SER A 277 -3.13 13.92 8.32
C SER A 277 -3.45 13.42 6.90
N ILE A 278 -4.16 14.20 6.10
CA ILE A 278 -4.47 13.87 4.70
C ILE A 278 -3.20 13.68 3.87
N ALA A 279 -2.23 14.57 4.02
CA ALA A 279 -0.97 14.51 3.26
C ALA A 279 -0.10 13.30 3.66
N ARG A 280 -0.08 12.93 4.94
CA ARG A 280 0.68 11.78 5.45
C ARG A 280 0.12 10.45 4.95
N GLU A 281 -1.19 10.30 4.97
CA GLU A 281 -1.83 9.05 4.56
C GLU A 281 -1.72 8.79 3.05
N LYS A 282 -1.80 9.83 2.22
CA LYS A 282 -1.55 9.69 0.78
C LYS A 282 -0.14 9.14 0.51
N ARG A 283 0.87 9.63 1.24
CA ARG A 283 2.25 9.12 1.15
C ARG A 283 2.36 7.67 1.61
N ALA A 284 1.70 7.31 2.71
CA ALA A 284 1.69 5.93 3.22
C ALA A 284 1.03 4.96 2.23
N LEU A 285 -0.10 5.34 1.60
CA LEU A 285 -0.77 4.55 0.56
C LEU A 285 0.10 4.39 -0.69
N GLN A 286 0.76 5.47 -1.14
CA GLN A 286 1.70 5.40 -2.28
C GLN A 286 2.88 4.49 -1.99
N LEU A 287 3.47 4.60 -0.79
CA LEU A 287 4.57 3.74 -0.36
C LEU A 287 4.13 2.27 -0.28
N SER A 288 2.97 2.00 0.30
CA SER A 288 2.39 0.65 0.36
C SER A 288 2.16 0.06 -1.03
N ALA A 289 1.63 0.85 -1.97
CA ALA A 289 1.44 0.40 -3.36
C ALA A 289 2.78 0.07 -4.04
N LEU A 290 3.81 0.91 -3.86
CA LEU A 290 5.16 0.67 -4.39
C LEU A 290 5.80 -0.58 -3.77
N VAL A 291 5.67 -0.77 -2.46
CA VAL A 291 6.15 -1.97 -1.76
C VAL A 291 5.44 -3.21 -2.29
N ASN A 292 4.12 -3.16 -2.47
CA ASN A 292 3.36 -4.29 -3.01
C ASN A 292 3.78 -4.65 -4.45
N GLN A 293 3.96 -3.66 -5.33
CA GLN A 293 4.46 -3.90 -6.69
C GLN A 293 5.87 -4.52 -6.68
N PHE A 294 6.74 -4.01 -5.81
CA PHE A 294 8.09 -4.54 -5.67
C PHE A 294 8.09 -6.00 -5.17
N MET A 295 7.26 -6.31 -4.18
CA MET A 295 7.11 -7.66 -3.65
C MET A 295 6.52 -8.62 -4.68
N GLN A 296 5.51 -8.20 -5.46
CA GLN A 296 4.97 -9.01 -6.55
C GLN A 296 6.03 -9.34 -7.60
N LYS A 297 6.83 -8.36 -8.02
CA LYS A 297 7.92 -8.58 -8.98
C LYS A 297 8.95 -9.58 -8.46
N LYS A 298 9.35 -9.47 -7.18
CA LYS A 298 10.28 -10.41 -6.55
C LYS A 298 9.72 -11.83 -6.48
N ASN A 299 8.47 -11.97 -6.12
CA ASN A 299 7.81 -13.28 -6.06
C ASN A 299 7.78 -13.95 -7.43
N ILE A 300 7.54 -13.21 -8.50
CA ILE A 300 7.58 -13.72 -9.88
C ILE A 300 9.01 -14.20 -10.24
N GLU A 301 10.06 -13.46 -9.92
CA GLU A 301 11.45 -13.89 -10.18
C GLU A 301 11.81 -15.19 -9.45
N ASN A 302 11.48 -15.30 -8.17
CA ASN A 302 11.69 -16.53 -7.38
C ASN A 302 10.90 -17.70 -7.99
N HIS A 303 9.67 -17.46 -8.40
CA HIS A 303 8.81 -18.45 -9.03
C HIS A 303 9.39 -18.97 -10.35
N ILE A 304 9.88 -18.09 -11.21
CA ILE A 304 10.54 -18.46 -12.47
C ILE A 304 11.76 -19.37 -12.19
N ILE A 305 12.61 -19.00 -11.22
CA ILE A 305 13.79 -19.80 -10.85
C ILE A 305 13.39 -21.16 -10.26
N ASN A 306 12.32 -21.20 -9.45
CA ASN A 306 11.78 -22.44 -8.94
C ASN A 306 11.28 -23.35 -10.08
N LEU A 307 10.53 -22.82 -11.06
CA LEU A 307 10.07 -23.60 -12.22
C LEU A 307 11.22 -24.06 -13.11
N ALA A 308 12.23 -23.20 -13.34
CA ALA A 308 13.44 -23.59 -14.05
C ALA A 308 14.20 -24.70 -13.29
N GLY A 309 14.30 -24.59 -11.96
CA GLY A 309 14.87 -25.62 -11.10
C GLY A 309 14.08 -26.94 -11.16
N LYS A 310 12.77 -26.87 -11.31
CA LYS A 310 11.90 -28.04 -11.46
C LYS A 310 12.18 -28.83 -12.74
N GLN A 311 12.67 -28.17 -13.80
CA GLN A 311 13.09 -28.86 -15.03
C GLN A 311 14.21 -29.86 -14.74
N ARG A 312 15.22 -29.48 -13.92
CA ARG A 312 16.30 -30.40 -13.50
C ARG A 312 15.75 -31.66 -12.81
N MET A 313 14.78 -31.46 -11.90
CA MET A 313 14.14 -32.59 -11.20
C MET A 313 13.36 -33.46 -12.16
N LEU A 314 12.63 -32.87 -13.10
CA LEU A 314 11.81 -33.61 -14.07
C LEU A 314 12.67 -34.48 -15.00
N THR A 315 13.85 -34.02 -15.46
CA THR A 315 14.74 -34.87 -16.27
C THR A 315 15.11 -36.15 -15.52
N GLN A 316 15.48 -36.04 -14.23
CA GLN A 316 15.84 -37.21 -13.43
C GLN A 316 14.65 -38.08 -13.08
N LYS A 317 13.49 -37.48 -12.78
CA LYS A 317 12.24 -38.19 -12.48
C LYS A 317 11.75 -39.01 -13.69
N ILE A 318 11.81 -38.43 -14.89
CA ILE A 318 11.41 -39.11 -16.12
C ILE A 318 12.29 -40.34 -16.34
N CYS A 319 13.59 -40.23 -16.26
CA CYS A 319 14.50 -41.34 -16.40
C CYS A 319 14.29 -42.41 -15.30
N LYS A 320 14.14 -42.02 -14.04
CA LYS A 320 13.79 -42.92 -12.93
C LYS A 320 12.51 -43.71 -13.22
N GLN A 321 11.45 -43.01 -13.63
CA GLN A 321 10.16 -43.65 -13.91
C GLN A 321 10.23 -44.60 -15.11
N ALA A 322 10.99 -44.26 -16.16
CA ALA A 322 11.22 -45.16 -17.30
C ALA A 322 11.94 -46.43 -16.87
N LEU A 323 12.92 -46.35 -15.98
CA LEU A 323 13.61 -47.50 -15.40
C LEU A 323 12.66 -48.37 -14.56
N LEU A 324 11.81 -47.79 -13.72
CA LEU A 324 10.82 -48.50 -12.91
C LEU A 324 9.80 -49.26 -13.81
N VAL A 325 9.33 -48.60 -14.88
CA VAL A 325 8.48 -49.28 -15.91
C VAL A 325 9.20 -50.46 -16.53
N SER A 326 10.48 -50.31 -16.90
CA SER A 326 11.28 -51.37 -17.50
C SER A 326 11.57 -52.54 -16.54
N LEU A 327 11.70 -52.26 -15.24
CA LEU A 327 11.89 -53.27 -14.19
C LEU A 327 10.58 -53.89 -13.70
N ASN A 328 9.46 -53.52 -14.29
CA ASN A 328 8.11 -53.97 -13.93
C ASN A 328 7.71 -53.64 -12.45
N ILE A 329 8.23 -52.53 -11.92
CA ILE A 329 7.95 -52.06 -10.56
C ILE A 329 6.83 -51.01 -10.66
N ASP A 330 5.70 -51.24 -10.01
CA ASP A 330 4.50 -50.36 -10.04
C ASP A 330 4.25 -49.80 -11.45
N LYS A 331 4.28 -50.68 -12.48
CA LYS A 331 4.36 -50.31 -13.89
C LYS A 331 3.29 -49.33 -14.33
N ALA A 332 2.02 -49.56 -13.93
CA ALA A 332 0.90 -48.71 -14.31
C ALA A 332 1.03 -47.30 -13.72
N GLU A 333 1.32 -47.18 -12.42
CA GLU A 333 1.53 -45.92 -11.74
C GLU A 333 2.73 -45.14 -12.30
N ASN A 334 3.84 -45.84 -12.58
CA ASN A 334 5.01 -45.22 -13.18
C ASN A 334 4.78 -44.78 -14.64
N LYS A 335 4.00 -45.47 -15.43
CA LYS A 335 3.57 -45.01 -16.77
C LYS A 335 2.75 -43.70 -16.68
N GLU A 336 1.77 -43.65 -15.78
CA GLU A 336 0.99 -42.42 -15.53
C GLU A 336 1.87 -41.27 -15.02
N GLY A 337 2.74 -41.55 -14.04
CA GLY A 337 3.69 -40.60 -13.52
C GLY A 337 4.66 -40.08 -14.59
N LEU A 338 5.13 -40.94 -15.49
CA LEU A 338 6.00 -40.59 -16.61
C LEU A 338 5.25 -39.67 -17.59
N GLN A 339 3.99 -39.96 -17.88
CA GLN A 339 3.14 -39.09 -18.71
C GLN A 339 2.95 -37.69 -18.10
N LYS A 340 2.63 -37.61 -16.80
CA LYS A 340 2.51 -36.33 -16.07
C LYS A 340 3.83 -35.56 -16.09
N SER A 341 4.95 -36.24 -15.91
CA SER A 341 6.28 -35.62 -15.80
C SER A 341 6.75 -35.00 -17.12
N TYR A 342 6.63 -35.73 -18.26
CA TYR A 342 7.06 -35.13 -19.52
C TYR A 342 6.12 -34.04 -20.02
N LYS A 343 4.80 -34.15 -19.80
CA LYS A 343 3.84 -33.08 -20.13
C LYS A 343 4.14 -31.80 -19.34
N LEU A 344 4.47 -31.93 -18.06
CA LEU A 344 4.82 -30.76 -17.23
C LEU A 344 6.14 -30.13 -17.68
N TYR A 345 7.15 -30.93 -18.04
CA TYR A 345 8.40 -30.46 -18.59
C TYR A 345 8.18 -29.64 -19.86
N ASP A 346 7.45 -30.20 -20.81
CA ASP A 346 7.16 -29.55 -22.09
C ASP A 346 6.34 -28.26 -21.92
N LYS A 347 5.28 -28.32 -21.12
CA LYS A 347 4.46 -27.14 -20.77
C LYS A 347 5.28 -26.02 -20.17
N THR A 348 6.19 -26.33 -19.24
CA THR A 348 7.02 -25.31 -18.58
C THR A 348 8.05 -24.72 -19.56
N LEU A 349 8.68 -25.53 -20.42
CA LEU A 349 9.56 -25.01 -21.46
C LEU A 349 8.84 -24.08 -22.43
N ASN A 350 7.61 -24.40 -22.79
CA ASN A 350 6.78 -23.54 -23.62
C ASN A 350 6.43 -22.25 -22.90
N GLY A 351 6.07 -22.34 -21.63
CA GLY A 351 5.71 -21.21 -20.79
C GLY A 351 6.86 -20.21 -20.60
N PHE A 352 8.12 -20.65 -20.56
CA PHE A 352 9.26 -19.73 -20.51
C PHE A 352 9.37 -18.81 -21.73
N VAL A 353 8.91 -19.24 -22.89
CA VAL A 353 8.95 -18.47 -24.14
C VAL A 353 7.67 -17.66 -24.34
N ASN A 354 6.52 -18.32 -24.19
CA ASN A 354 5.21 -17.78 -24.58
C ASN A 354 4.37 -17.28 -23.38
N GLY A 355 4.81 -17.56 -22.15
CA GLY A 355 4.01 -17.40 -20.95
C GLY A 355 3.02 -18.56 -20.75
N ASP A 356 2.57 -18.76 -19.52
CA ASP A 356 1.53 -19.73 -19.15
C ASP A 356 0.80 -19.25 -17.90
N LYS A 357 -0.47 -18.89 -18.06
CA LYS A 357 -1.32 -18.41 -16.95
C LYS A 357 -1.53 -19.44 -15.86
N THR A 358 -1.64 -20.73 -16.21
CA THR A 358 -1.89 -21.80 -15.23
C THR A 358 -0.65 -22.13 -14.39
N LEU A 359 0.54 -21.84 -14.93
CA LEU A 359 1.80 -21.91 -14.21
C LEU A 359 2.19 -20.56 -13.56
N ASN A 360 1.37 -19.52 -13.68
CA ASN A 360 1.69 -18.16 -13.27
C ASN A 360 3.06 -17.70 -13.81
N LEU A 361 3.33 -17.99 -15.06
CA LEU A 361 4.63 -17.81 -15.71
C LEU A 361 4.51 -16.74 -16.82
N PRO A 362 5.13 -15.57 -16.68
CA PRO A 362 5.19 -14.59 -17.76
C PRO A 362 6.16 -15.04 -18.86
N ALA A 363 5.89 -14.65 -20.10
CA ALA A 363 6.81 -14.86 -21.21
C ALA A 363 8.14 -14.14 -20.97
N SER A 364 9.25 -14.80 -21.28
CA SER A 364 10.58 -14.18 -21.20
C SER A 364 10.79 -13.20 -22.35
N LYS A 365 11.24 -11.99 -22.03
CA LYS A 365 11.69 -11.00 -23.01
C LYS A 365 13.20 -11.07 -23.28
N ASN A 366 13.93 -11.99 -22.62
CA ASN A 366 15.38 -12.11 -22.75
C ASN A 366 15.75 -13.01 -23.94
N PRO A 367 16.39 -12.46 -25.01
CA PRO A 367 16.72 -13.24 -26.22
C PRO A 367 17.63 -14.46 -25.91
N LYS A 368 18.55 -14.33 -24.95
CA LYS A 368 19.46 -15.44 -24.55
C LYS A 368 18.68 -16.61 -23.95
N ILE A 369 17.64 -16.34 -23.17
CA ILE A 369 16.79 -17.38 -22.58
C ILE A 369 15.95 -18.05 -23.68
N ILE A 370 15.33 -17.25 -24.57
CA ILE A 370 14.52 -17.76 -25.66
C ILE A 370 15.35 -18.66 -26.59
N SER A 371 16.53 -18.21 -27.00
CA SER A 371 17.46 -19.00 -27.84
C SER A 371 17.91 -20.27 -27.13
N TYR A 372 18.19 -20.19 -25.83
CA TYR A 372 18.64 -21.35 -25.07
C TYR A 372 17.52 -22.41 -24.88
N VAL A 373 16.28 -22.00 -24.71
CA VAL A 373 15.11 -22.92 -24.70
C VAL A 373 14.99 -23.65 -26.05
N LYS A 374 15.28 -23.01 -27.18
CA LYS A 374 15.32 -23.67 -28.50
C LYS A 374 16.40 -24.77 -28.56
N VAL A 375 17.59 -24.52 -27.96
CA VAL A 375 18.65 -25.53 -27.84
C VAL A 375 18.19 -26.74 -27.01
N ILE A 376 17.52 -26.51 -25.89
CA ILE A 376 16.96 -27.60 -25.08
C ILE A 376 15.91 -28.40 -25.88
N ARG A 377 15.04 -27.72 -26.64
CA ARG A 377 13.97 -28.37 -27.44
C ARG A 377 14.50 -29.32 -28.51
N LYS A 378 15.64 -29.01 -29.14
CA LYS A 378 16.26 -29.90 -30.13
C LYS A 378 16.58 -31.29 -29.56
N GLU A 379 17.05 -31.36 -28.31
CA GLU A 379 17.34 -32.61 -27.63
C GLU A 379 16.10 -33.23 -26.95
N TRP A 380 15.21 -32.37 -26.48
CA TRP A 380 13.96 -32.77 -25.82
C TRP A 380 13.00 -33.55 -26.77
N GLN A 381 12.89 -33.15 -28.02
CA GLN A 381 11.98 -33.74 -28.99
C GLN A 381 12.20 -35.26 -29.19
N PRO A 382 13.42 -35.74 -29.56
CA PRO A 382 13.69 -37.18 -29.68
C PRO A 382 13.63 -37.90 -28.33
N PHE A 383 14.01 -37.22 -27.22
CA PHE A 383 13.89 -37.78 -25.89
C PHE A 383 12.43 -38.10 -25.53
N VAL A 384 11.50 -37.15 -25.73
CA VAL A 384 10.08 -37.36 -25.42
C VAL A 384 9.45 -38.39 -26.34
N LYS A 385 9.93 -38.54 -27.59
CA LYS A 385 9.49 -39.59 -28.49
C LYS A 385 9.81 -41.00 -27.91
N SER A 386 11.02 -41.15 -27.34
CA SER A 386 11.40 -42.40 -26.66
C SER A 386 10.60 -42.61 -25.36
N VAL A 387 10.33 -41.57 -24.61
CA VAL A 387 9.47 -41.63 -23.41
C VAL A 387 8.06 -42.11 -23.77
N LYS A 388 7.46 -41.57 -24.84
CA LYS A 388 6.13 -42.01 -25.32
C LYS A 388 6.11 -43.45 -25.72
N LYS A 389 7.19 -43.98 -26.39
CA LYS A 389 7.29 -45.40 -26.70
C LYS A 389 7.31 -46.29 -25.45
N VAL A 390 8.06 -45.91 -24.40
CA VAL A 390 8.06 -46.64 -23.12
C VAL A 390 6.66 -46.65 -22.47
N ILE A 391 5.87 -45.58 -22.63
CA ILE A 391 4.51 -45.51 -22.07
C ILE A 391 3.55 -46.40 -22.84
N SER A 392 3.58 -46.35 -24.19
CA SER A 392 2.63 -47.07 -25.05
C SER A 392 2.92 -48.56 -25.15
N SER A 393 4.16 -48.99 -25.01
CA SER A 393 4.54 -50.39 -25.19
C SER A 393 4.17 -51.26 -23.97
N ASN A 394 3.68 -52.47 -24.27
CA ASN A 394 3.50 -53.50 -23.25
C ASN A 394 4.75 -54.38 -23.07
N LYS A 395 5.69 -54.33 -24.04
CA LYS A 395 6.97 -55.02 -23.98
C LYS A 395 8.09 -54.12 -23.45
N LYS A 396 9.24 -54.71 -23.14
CA LYS A 396 10.43 -53.96 -22.68
C LYS A 396 11.04 -53.20 -23.86
N GLU A 397 10.97 -51.89 -23.82
CA GLU A 397 11.52 -50.99 -24.84
C GLU A 397 13.01 -50.66 -24.57
N SER A 398 13.91 -51.63 -24.80
CA SER A 398 15.33 -51.52 -24.45
C SER A 398 16.04 -50.38 -25.20
N SER A 399 15.78 -50.19 -26.49
CA SER A 399 16.39 -49.10 -27.29
C SER A 399 15.91 -47.71 -26.83
N SER A 400 14.61 -47.56 -26.61
CA SER A 400 14.05 -46.29 -26.08
C SER A 400 14.55 -45.98 -24.68
N LEU A 401 14.68 -46.98 -23.80
CA LEU A 401 15.24 -46.80 -22.45
C LEU A 401 16.72 -46.42 -22.51
N SER A 402 17.53 -47.08 -23.33
CA SER A 402 18.94 -46.75 -23.52
C SER A 402 19.12 -45.32 -24.00
N TYR A 403 18.31 -44.86 -24.93
CA TYR A 403 18.31 -43.48 -25.40
C TYR A 403 17.93 -42.49 -24.28
N ILE A 404 16.89 -42.77 -23.47
CA ILE A 404 16.49 -41.94 -22.32
C ILE A 404 17.65 -41.84 -21.31
N VAL A 405 18.33 -42.92 -21.01
CA VAL A 405 19.46 -42.95 -20.07
C VAL A 405 20.65 -42.15 -20.61
N SER A 406 21.02 -42.32 -21.89
CA SER A 406 22.18 -41.62 -22.50
C SER A 406 21.98 -40.11 -22.58
N CYS A 407 20.79 -39.62 -22.97
CA CYS A 407 20.49 -38.21 -23.10
C CYS A 407 20.20 -37.50 -21.75
N ASN A 408 19.90 -38.25 -20.70
CA ASN A 408 19.45 -37.69 -19.40
C ASN A 408 20.43 -36.69 -18.77
N GLU A 409 21.75 -37.01 -18.86
CA GLU A 409 22.77 -36.13 -18.23
C GLU A 409 22.96 -34.82 -19.01
N SER A 410 22.88 -34.88 -20.35
CA SER A 410 22.92 -33.68 -21.20
C SER A 410 21.73 -32.76 -20.93
N LEU A 411 20.52 -33.30 -20.86
CA LEU A 411 19.32 -32.53 -20.52
C LEU A 411 19.41 -31.93 -19.11
N LEU A 412 19.98 -32.64 -18.13
CA LEU A 412 20.23 -32.09 -16.80
C LEU A 412 21.21 -30.90 -16.84
N LYS A 413 22.33 -31.04 -17.58
CA LYS A 413 23.31 -29.95 -17.76
C LYS A 413 22.65 -28.72 -18.38
N LYS A 414 21.87 -28.90 -19.44
CA LYS A 414 21.13 -27.82 -20.09
C LYS A 414 20.10 -27.18 -19.17
N SER A 415 19.36 -27.97 -18.39
CA SER A 415 18.43 -27.43 -17.38
C SER A 415 19.14 -26.63 -16.29
N ASN A 416 20.36 -27.03 -15.87
CA ASN A 416 21.17 -26.26 -14.96
C ASN A 416 21.59 -24.91 -15.55
N GLN A 417 22.03 -24.88 -16.81
CA GLN A 417 22.42 -23.66 -17.50
C GLN A 417 21.21 -22.71 -17.65
N LEU A 418 20.03 -23.23 -17.94
CA LEU A 418 18.79 -22.43 -17.99
C LEU A 418 18.51 -21.72 -16.66
N VAL A 419 18.66 -22.41 -15.52
CA VAL A 419 18.53 -21.81 -14.20
C VAL A 419 19.54 -20.68 -14.00
N GLN A 420 20.82 -20.89 -14.41
CA GLN A 420 21.84 -19.85 -14.29
C GLN A 420 21.55 -18.64 -15.19
N LEU A 421 20.98 -18.84 -16.38
CA LEU A 421 20.53 -17.74 -17.24
C LEU A 421 19.44 -16.91 -16.57
N PHE A 422 18.43 -17.55 -15.95
CA PHE A 422 17.40 -16.85 -15.18
C PHE A 422 17.98 -16.13 -13.95
N LYS A 423 18.92 -16.74 -13.22
CA LYS A 423 19.58 -16.09 -12.07
C LYS A 423 20.37 -14.84 -12.46
N LYS A 424 20.98 -14.86 -13.65
CA LYS A 424 21.78 -13.74 -14.20
C LYS A 424 20.91 -12.70 -14.92
N SER A 425 19.69 -13.05 -15.32
CA SER A 425 18.77 -12.11 -15.99
C SER A 425 18.17 -11.14 -14.98
N GLY A 426 18.09 -9.84 -15.34
CA GLY A 426 17.49 -8.78 -14.53
C GLY A 426 18.48 -7.68 -14.11
N ALA A 427 17.95 -6.62 -13.45
CA ALA A 427 18.75 -5.50 -12.95
C ALA A 427 19.79 -5.93 -11.90
N LYS A 428 20.76 -5.07 -11.59
CA LYS A 428 21.75 -5.30 -10.51
C LYS A 428 21.02 -5.68 -9.21
N LYS A 429 21.26 -6.91 -8.73
CA LYS A 429 20.64 -7.47 -7.54
C LYS A 429 21.47 -7.14 -6.31
N SER A 430 20.82 -6.77 -5.21
CA SER A 430 21.45 -6.59 -3.90
C SER A 430 22.04 -7.92 -3.39
N PHE A 431 22.90 -7.85 -2.37
CA PHE A 431 23.44 -9.04 -1.72
C PHE A 431 22.35 -9.97 -1.19
N LEU A 432 21.34 -9.43 -0.51
CA LEU A 432 20.21 -10.18 0.04
C LEU A 432 19.37 -10.86 -1.05
N GLU A 433 19.17 -10.19 -2.18
CA GLU A 433 18.45 -10.77 -3.32
C GLU A 433 19.20 -11.95 -3.94
N LYS A 434 20.51 -11.81 -4.08
CA LYS A 434 21.37 -12.92 -4.57
C LYS A 434 21.34 -14.11 -3.62
N ALA A 435 21.41 -13.87 -2.30
CA ALA A 435 21.32 -14.91 -1.28
C ALA A 435 20.00 -15.67 -1.37
N ARG A 436 18.88 -14.96 -1.51
CA ARG A 436 17.54 -15.54 -1.64
C ARG A 436 17.38 -16.42 -2.88
N LEU A 437 17.79 -15.93 -4.05
CA LEU A 437 17.78 -16.70 -5.28
C LEU A 437 18.68 -17.95 -5.18
N ASN A 438 19.76 -17.85 -4.41
CA ASN A 438 20.65 -18.97 -4.16
C ASN A 438 19.99 -20.03 -3.29
N ILE A 439 19.26 -19.63 -2.25
CA ILE A 439 18.50 -20.55 -1.39
C ILE A 439 17.45 -21.32 -2.21
N VAL A 440 16.65 -20.63 -3.03
CA VAL A 440 15.63 -21.27 -3.89
C VAL A 440 16.29 -22.23 -4.88
N ASP A 441 17.43 -21.88 -5.46
CA ASP A 441 18.20 -22.73 -6.37
C ASP A 441 18.74 -23.99 -5.66
N ILE A 442 19.35 -23.82 -4.48
CA ILE A 442 19.93 -24.94 -3.71
C ILE A 442 18.81 -25.87 -3.20
N ALA A 443 17.75 -25.32 -2.62
CA ALA A 443 16.59 -26.09 -2.21
C ALA A 443 15.93 -26.80 -3.43
N GLY A 444 15.87 -26.13 -4.57
CA GLY A 444 15.43 -26.73 -5.84
C GLY A 444 16.33 -27.87 -6.32
N ARG A 445 17.65 -27.78 -6.07
CA ARG A 445 18.62 -28.83 -6.40
C ARG A 445 18.41 -30.07 -5.54
N GLN A 446 18.04 -29.94 -4.28
CA GLN A 446 17.68 -31.06 -3.41
C GLN A 446 16.60 -31.94 -4.04
N ARG A 447 15.53 -31.34 -4.59
CA ARG A 447 14.47 -32.11 -5.31
C ARG A 447 15.03 -32.94 -6.47
N MET A 448 15.96 -32.38 -7.21
CA MET A 448 16.62 -33.09 -8.31
C MET A 448 17.46 -34.24 -7.77
N LEU A 449 18.20 -34.03 -6.68
CA LEU A 449 19.05 -35.06 -6.07
C LEU A 449 18.24 -36.24 -5.54
N THR A 450 17.04 -36.03 -4.95
CA THR A 450 16.17 -37.15 -4.53
C THR A 450 15.88 -38.10 -5.71
N GLN A 451 15.56 -37.56 -6.88
CA GLN A 451 15.24 -38.35 -8.05
C GLN A 451 16.50 -38.97 -8.70
N LYS A 452 17.60 -38.21 -8.67
CA LYS A 452 18.89 -38.65 -9.25
C LYS A 452 19.47 -39.82 -8.49
N MET A 453 19.48 -39.81 -7.15
CA MET A 453 19.97 -40.92 -6.33
C MET A 453 19.20 -42.21 -6.59
N THR A 454 17.88 -42.15 -6.65
CA THR A 454 17.06 -43.34 -6.99
C THR A 454 17.34 -43.82 -8.39
N LYS A 455 17.43 -42.93 -9.39
CA LYS A 455 17.80 -43.30 -10.76
C LYS A 455 19.16 -44.00 -10.80
N GLU A 456 20.18 -43.49 -10.13
CA GLU A 456 21.52 -44.07 -10.10
C GLU A 456 21.52 -45.43 -9.42
N LYS A 457 20.79 -45.61 -8.32
CA LYS A 457 20.60 -46.91 -7.68
C LYS A 457 19.92 -47.93 -8.59
N LEU A 458 18.87 -47.53 -9.31
CA LEU A 458 18.18 -48.39 -10.29
C LEU A 458 19.08 -48.78 -11.47
N LEU A 459 19.98 -47.91 -11.93
CA LEU A 459 20.95 -48.23 -12.98
C LEU A 459 21.98 -49.25 -12.48
N ILE A 460 22.45 -49.18 -11.24
CA ILE A 460 23.33 -50.15 -10.61
C ILE A 460 22.62 -51.51 -10.54
N LEU A 461 21.39 -51.57 -10.07
CA LEU A 461 20.59 -52.80 -10.00
C LEU A 461 20.29 -53.40 -11.39
N ALA A 462 20.10 -52.56 -12.40
CA ALA A 462 19.95 -52.98 -13.80
C ALA A 462 21.27 -53.33 -14.48
N LYS A 463 22.40 -53.38 -13.75
CA LYS A 463 23.77 -53.68 -14.23
C LYS A 463 24.25 -52.74 -15.35
N VAL A 464 23.79 -51.48 -15.37
CA VAL A 464 24.19 -50.45 -16.34
C VAL A 464 25.33 -49.64 -15.78
N ASN A 465 26.54 -49.72 -16.36
CA ASN A 465 27.72 -48.93 -15.96
C ASN A 465 27.88 -48.83 -14.43
N ILE A 466 27.90 -49.96 -13.73
CA ILE A 466 27.87 -50.08 -12.26
C ILE A 466 28.88 -49.13 -11.60
N LYS A 467 30.16 -49.20 -12.00
CA LYS A 467 31.25 -48.40 -11.40
C LYS A 467 30.99 -46.88 -11.50
N ASP A 468 30.57 -46.41 -12.66
CA ASP A 468 30.30 -44.98 -12.88
C ASP A 468 29.05 -44.52 -12.11
N ASN A 469 27.97 -45.34 -12.13
CA ASN A 469 26.73 -45.02 -11.42
C ASN A 469 26.92 -45.08 -9.89
N SER A 470 27.74 -45.99 -9.34
CA SER A 470 28.11 -46.00 -7.91
C SER A 470 28.84 -44.73 -7.53
N LYS A 471 29.86 -44.31 -8.31
CA LYS A 471 30.56 -43.05 -8.09
C LYS A 471 29.60 -41.83 -8.13
N LYS A 472 28.70 -41.82 -9.11
CA LYS A 472 27.65 -40.74 -9.23
C LYS A 472 26.69 -40.75 -8.06
N LEU A 473 26.27 -41.92 -7.58
CA LEU A 473 25.36 -42.08 -6.44
C LEU A 473 26.01 -41.51 -5.15
N HIS A 474 27.23 -41.91 -4.84
CA HIS A 474 27.96 -41.39 -3.66
C HIS A 474 28.11 -39.87 -3.72
N LYS A 475 28.46 -39.32 -4.90
CA LYS A 475 28.53 -37.87 -5.11
C LYS A 475 27.16 -37.20 -4.90
N SER A 476 26.08 -37.81 -5.37
CA SER A 476 24.70 -37.26 -5.22
C SER A 476 24.26 -37.28 -3.76
N ILE A 477 24.58 -38.35 -3.00
CA ILE A 477 24.32 -38.49 -1.57
C ILE A 477 25.08 -37.40 -0.78
N SER A 478 26.41 -37.25 -1.02
CA SER A 478 27.22 -36.22 -0.37
C SER A 478 26.69 -34.80 -0.66
N MET A 479 26.35 -34.52 -1.92
CA MET A 479 25.76 -33.22 -2.29
C MET A 479 24.45 -32.96 -1.61
N PHE A 480 23.58 -33.98 -1.50
CA PHE A 480 22.28 -33.86 -0.81
C PHE A 480 22.49 -33.56 0.68
N ASP A 481 23.33 -34.36 1.36
CA ASP A 481 23.61 -34.28 2.78
C ASP A 481 24.19 -32.88 3.15
N ASN A 482 25.24 -32.46 2.43
CA ASN A 482 25.88 -31.17 2.69
C ASN A 482 24.95 -29.97 2.42
N SER A 483 24.23 -30.01 1.32
CA SER A 483 23.29 -28.92 1.01
C SER A 483 22.09 -28.88 1.97
N LEU A 484 21.61 -30.02 2.47
CA LEU A 484 20.52 -30.05 3.47
C LEU A 484 21.02 -29.47 4.80
N LYS A 485 22.21 -29.85 5.26
CA LYS A 485 22.86 -29.29 6.45
C LYS A 485 23.03 -27.77 6.32
N ALA A 486 23.47 -27.30 5.15
CA ALA A 486 23.62 -25.88 4.86
C ALA A 486 22.27 -25.13 4.90
N LEU A 487 21.20 -25.72 4.39
CA LEU A 487 19.85 -25.13 4.44
C LEU A 487 19.31 -25.07 5.89
N ILE A 488 19.65 -26.02 6.76
CA ILE A 488 19.20 -26.08 8.15
C ILE A 488 20.03 -25.15 9.05
N GLY A 489 21.37 -25.22 8.93
CA GLY A 489 22.31 -24.54 9.83
C GLY A 489 22.82 -23.19 9.33
N GLY A 490 22.64 -22.91 8.05
CA GLY A 490 23.35 -21.85 7.33
C GLY A 490 24.73 -22.27 6.86
N ASP A 491 25.26 -21.61 5.83
CA ASP A 491 26.61 -21.84 5.28
C ASP A 491 27.15 -20.59 4.62
N LYS A 492 28.23 -20.05 5.14
CA LYS A 492 28.87 -18.81 4.62
C LYS A 492 29.45 -18.99 3.23
N SER A 493 30.04 -20.17 2.94
CA SER A 493 30.69 -20.47 1.65
C SER A 493 29.63 -20.54 0.53
N LEU A 494 28.51 -21.13 0.81
CA LEU A 494 27.34 -21.20 -0.08
C LEU A 494 26.46 -19.94 -0.05
N LYS A 495 26.80 -18.97 0.80
CA LYS A 495 26.01 -17.74 1.02
C LYS A 495 24.56 -18.04 1.40
N ILE A 496 24.35 -19.02 2.27
CA ILE A 496 23.06 -19.40 2.84
C ILE A 496 23.02 -18.92 4.28
N PRO A 497 22.14 -17.98 4.66
CA PRO A 497 21.90 -17.64 6.05
C PRO A 497 21.17 -18.78 6.77
N LYS A 498 21.31 -18.85 8.08
CA LYS A 498 20.48 -19.76 8.90
C LYS A 498 19.02 -19.32 8.81
N PRO A 499 18.07 -20.22 8.54
CA PRO A 499 16.67 -19.85 8.43
C PRO A 499 16.16 -19.25 9.73
N SER A 500 15.53 -18.07 9.65
CA SER A 500 14.83 -17.43 10.78
C SER A 500 13.38 -17.93 10.88
N ASN A 501 12.77 -18.25 9.74
CA ASN A 501 11.38 -18.65 9.63
C ASN A 501 11.13 -20.04 10.22
N ILE A 502 10.26 -20.10 11.25
CA ILE A 502 9.95 -21.33 11.98
C ILE A 502 9.35 -22.44 11.10
N ASN A 503 8.54 -22.07 10.10
CA ASN A 503 7.90 -23.04 9.20
C ASN A 503 8.92 -23.69 8.27
N ILE A 504 9.91 -22.91 7.80
CA ILE A 504 11.02 -23.43 6.99
C ILE A 504 11.86 -24.38 7.83
N LYS A 505 12.21 -24.00 9.07
CA LYS A 505 12.97 -24.87 10.00
C LYS A 505 12.26 -26.20 10.22
N LYS A 506 10.98 -26.18 10.58
CA LYS A 506 10.16 -27.39 10.82
C LYS A 506 10.12 -28.27 9.56
N GLN A 507 9.94 -27.65 8.39
CA GLN A 507 9.86 -28.41 7.14
C GLN A 507 11.19 -29.05 6.75
N LEU A 508 12.30 -28.35 6.93
CA LEU A 508 13.65 -28.90 6.67
C LEU A 508 14.01 -30.02 7.65
N LYS A 509 13.66 -29.91 8.93
CA LYS A 509 13.81 -31.00 9.91
C LYS A 509 13.00 -32.23 9.55
N LYS A 510 11.80 -32.07 9.01
CA LYS A 510 11.00 -33.20 8.49
C LYS A 510 11.70 -33.88 7.32
N VAL A 511 12.29 -33.12 6.43
CA VAL A 511 13.09 -33.66 5.31
C VAL A 511 14.32 -34.42 5.85
N GLU A 512 15.01 -33.86 6.84
CA GLU A 512 16.17 -34.48 7.48
C GLU A 512 15.81 -35.86 8.07
N GLY A 513 14.73 -35.97 8.84
CA GLY A 513 14.30 -37.27 9.40
C GLY A 513 13.92 -38.33 8.35
N LEU A 514 13.34 -37.90 7.21
CA LEU A 514 13.10 -38.80 6.07
C LEU A 514 14.43 -39.22 5.41
N TRP A 515 15.38 -38.30 5.30
CA TRP A 515 16.66 -38.56 4.70
C TRP A 515 17.52 -39.52 5.55
N GLU A 516 17.52 -39.35 6.86
CA GLU A 516 18.26 -40.23 7.79
C GLU A 516 17.84 -41.69 7.68
N ARG A 517 16.57 -41.97 7.40
CA ARG A 517 16.07 -43.34 7.14
C ARG A 517 16.47 -43.88 5.77
N LEU A 518 16.47 -43.05 4.75
CA LEU A 518 16.77 -43.48 3.35
C LEU A 518 18.26 -43.55 3.05
N LYS A 519 19.07 -42.69 3.64
CA LYS A 519 20.51 -42.58 3.38
C LYS A 519 21.26 -43.93 3.56
N PRO A 520 21.09 -44.69 4.65
CA PRO A 520 21.74 -45.97 4.84
C PRO A 520 21.44 -46.96 3.71
N ILE A 521 20.20 -46.98 3.22
CA ILE A 521 19.82 -47.89 2.14
C ILE A 521 20.47 -47.51 0.81
N TYR A 522 20.59 -46.22 0.51
CA TYR A 522 21.30 -45.75 -0.69
C TYR A 522 22.80 -46.07 -0.66
N LEU A 523 23.41 -46.10 0.52
CA LEU A 523 24.83 -46.34 0.70
C LEU A 523 25.20 -47.84 0.58
N LYS A 524 24.27 -48.77 0.72
CA LYS A 524 24.55 -50.19 0.56
C LYS A 524 24.92 -50.48 -0.88
N ASP A 525 25.93 -51.30 -1.13
CA ASP A 525 26.29 -51.76 -2.49
C ASP A 525 25.19 -52.64 -3.08
N GLN A 526 24.71 -53.60 -2.30
CA GLN A 526 23.60 -54.46 -2.65
C GLN A 526 22.41 -54.18 -1.75
N ILE A 527 21.23 -54.14 -2.32
CA ILE A 527 19.93 -53.99 -1.61
C ILE A 527 19.01 -55.15 -1.94
N ASN A 528 18.27 -55.60 -0.95
CA ASN A 528 17.27 -56.64 -1.14
C ASN A 528 15.96 -56.05 -1.70
N LYS A 529 14.98 -56.92 -1.99
CA LYS A 529 13.69 -56.52 -2.54
C LYS A 529 12.89 -55.59 -1.63
N GLN A 530 12.98 -55.79 -0.31
CA GLN A 530 12.27 -54.96 0.69
C GLN A 530 12.88 -53.56 0.78
N GLU A 531 14.20 -53.45 0.73
CA GLU A 531 14.91 -52.16 0.71
C GLU A 531 14.64 -51.36 -0.56
N LEU A 532 14.57 -52.08 -1.70
CA LEU A 532 14.16 -51.44 -2.97
C LEU A 532 12.71 -50.90 -2.88
N GLN A 533 11.79 -51.68 -2.31
CA GLN A 533 10.40 -51.24 -2.11
C GLN A 533 10.35 -50.03 -1.17
N THR A 534 11.18 -49.97 -0.12
CA THR A 534 11.30 -48.83 0.79
C THR A 534 11.75 -47.57 0.03
N ILE A 535 12.78 -47.67 -0.81
CA ILE A 535 13.21 -46.54 -1.66
C ILE A 535 12.07 -46.09 -2.59
N VAL A 536 11.40 -47.02 -3.24
CA VAL A 536 10.31 -46.70 -4.19
C VAL A 536 9.13 -45.99 -3.51
N LYS A 537 8.75 -46.45 -2.31
CA LYS A 537 7.64 -45.83 -1.53
C LYS A 537 8.01 -44.54 -0.86
N GLU A 538 9.20 -44.41 -0.25
CA GLU A 538 9.58 -43.22 0.51
C GLU A 538 10.21 -42.08 -0.32
N ASN A 539 10.83 -42.40 -1.48
CA ASN A 539 11.38 -41.36 -2.36
C ASN A 539 10.34 -40.31 -2.84
N PRO A 540 9.10 -40.70 -3.24
CA PRO A 540 8.04 -39.73 -3.55
C PRO A 540 7.66 -38.86 -2.36
N ILE A 541 7.69 -39.41 -1.12
CA ILE A 541 7.40 -38.68 0.11
C ILE A 541 8.52 -37.65 0.37
N LEU A 542 9.78 -38.06 0.28
CA LEU A 542 10.93 -37.15 0.40
C LEU A 542 10.86 -36.02 -0.63
N LEU A 543 10.53 -36.33 -1.89
CA LEU A 543 10.33 -35.31 -2.92
C LEU A 543 9.18 -34.35 -2.58
N LYS A 544 8.05 -34.88 -2.07
CA LYS A 544 6.90 -34.07 -1.67
C LYS A 544 7.28 -33.09 -0.56
N GLU A 545 7.99 -33.55 0.47
CA GLU A 545 8.39 -32.68 1.58
C GLU A 545 9.47 -31.66 1.15
N MET A 546 10.40 -32.04 0.24
CA MET A 546 11.30 -31.06 -0.37
C MET A 546 10.59 -30.04 -1.24
N ASN A 547 9.54 -30.41 -1.97
CA ASN A 547 8.74 -29.43 -2.71
C ASN A 547 8.09 -28.39 -1.77
N LYS A 548 7.61 -28.80 -0.59
CA LYS A 548 7.08 -27.89 0.42
C LYS A 548 8.18 -26.95 0.94
N ALA A 549 9.37 -27.46 1.24
CA ALA A 549 10.50 -26.65 1.69
C ALA A 549 10.89 -25.59 0.65
N VAL A 550 10.94 -25.97 -0.65
CA VAL A 550 11.21 -25.02 -1.74
C VAL A 550 10.13 -23.96 -1.84
N HIS A 551 8.85 -24.37 -1.75
CA HIS A 551 7.73 -23.42 -1.82
C HIS A 551 7.75 -22.41 -0.64
N LEU A 552 8.00 -22.89 0.57
CA LEU A 552 8.17 -22.00 1.73
C LEU A 552 9.33 -21.01 1.56
N SER A 553 10.47 -21.47 0.98
CA SER A 553 11.60 -20.60 0.70
C SER A 553 11.34 -19.60 -0.44
N GLU A 554 10.47 -19.97 -1.40
CA GLU A 554 10.06 -19.11 -2.52
C GLU A 554 9.24 -17.91 -2.04
N ILE A 555 8.26 -18.16 -1.15
CA ILE A 555 7.31 -17.15 -0.69
C ILE A 555 7.75 -16.39 0.57
N ALA A 556 8.73 -16.90 1.31
CA ALA A 556 9.19 -16.28 2.55
C ALA A 556 9.74 -14.87 2.28
N ILE A 557 9.34 -13.92 3.10
CA ILE A 557 9.93 -12.58 3.15
C ILE A 557 11.27 -12.64 3.88
N ASP A 558 11.32 -13.40 4.98
CA ASP A 558 12.52 -13.67 5.80
C ASP A 558 12.82 -15.17 5.76
N TYR A 559 14.04 -15.50 5.35
CA TYR A 559 14.52 -16.89 5.35
C TYR A 559 15.06 -17.31 6.71
#